data_6af1fa718849e79d0cab31f462efe409
#
_entry.id   6af1fa718849e79d0cab31f462efe409
#
_cell.length_a   1.000
_cell.length_b   1.000
_cell.length_c   1.000
_cell.angle_alpha   90.00
_cell.angle_beta   90.00
_cell.angle_gamma   90.00
#
_symmetry.space_group_name_H-M   'P 1'
#
loop_
_entity.id
_entity.type
_entity.pdbx_description
1 polymer ?
#
loop_
_entity_poly.entity_id
_entity_poly.type
_entity_poly.pdbx_seq_one_letter_code
_entity_poly.pdbx_strand_id
1 'polypeptide(L)'
;MLAMMALLVAGTVMGAGAAAAESNGGVRVMPLGDSITEGTQVPGGYRIGLWQRLAGGRYTIDFVGSQFNGPGNLGDHDHEGHPGWRIDQIDANITGWLRTYTPRTVLLHLGTNDILQNYNVAGAPQRLSTLIDHITAAVPDADVLVATIIPLSNAGQEAAARTFNAAVPGIVQSKASSGKRVHLVDMHSKLTTADLIDGVHPTAGGYDKMAAAWYAALQSVSGSIGQPGDGSSGAVAIRGVGSGRCLDVSGASQVNGAQAHIWDCSGQPNQQWTPTASGELRVYGGKCLDVSNRSTADAAGVGIWDCNGQSNQQWRFNADGTITAVGANKCLDVPSYSTANGVKLQIYTCHTGTNQRWTRVG
;
A
#
# COMPACT_ATOMS: atom_id res chain seq x y z
N MET A 1 1.45 -52.49 -43.32
CA MET A 1 1.98 -51.15 -43.15
C MET A 1 0.94 -50.36 -42.34
N LEU A 2 1.13 -50.30 -41.01
CA LEU A 2 0.29 -49.43 -40.12
C LEU A 2 1.07 -48.14 -39.88
N ALA A 3 0.51 -47.03 -40.28
CA ALA A 3 1.05 -45.71 -39.97
C ALA A 3 0.55 -45.25 -38.59
N MET A 4 1.47 -45.03 -37.68
CA MET A 4 1.23 -44.54 -36.34
C MET A 4 1.26 -43.00 -36.38
N MET A 5 0.11 -42.37 -36.17
CA MET A 5 -0.04 -40.91 -36.15
C MET A 5 0.20 -40.44 -34.73
N ALA A 6 1.32 -39.72 -34.49
CA ALA A 6 1.65 -39.12 -33.20
C ALA A 6 0.89 -37.79 -33.07
N LEU A 7 0.02 -37.71 -32.09
CA LEU A 7 -0.66 -36.46 -31.69
C LEU A 7 0.29 -35.63 -30.79
N LEU A 8 0.79 -34.51 -31.29
CA LEU A 8 1.45 -33.51 -30.50
C LEU A 8 0.41 -32.68 -29.74
N VAL A 9 0.32 -32.86 -28.45
CA VAL A 9 -0.43 -31.96 -27.54
C VAL A 9 0.47 -30.79 -27.23
N ALA A 10 0.20 -29.63 -27.83
CA ALA A 10 0.82 -28.36 -27.46
C ALA A 10 0.17 -27.88 -26.15
N GLY A 11 0.87 -28.06 -25.04
CA GLY A 11 0.49 -27.48 -23.75
C GLY A 11 0.73 -25.97 -23.80
N THR A 12 -0.34 -25.17 -23.77
CA THR A 12 -0.26 -23.72 -23.52
C THR A 12 0.11 -23.52 -22.05
N VAL A 13 1.35 -23.09 -21.81
CA VAL A 13 1.75 -22.53 -20.51
C VAL A 13 1.04 -21.19 -20.39
N MET A 14 -0.04 -21.14 -19.63
CA MET A 14 -0.61 -19.88 -19.17
C MET A 14 0.43 -19.27 -18.19
N GLY A 15 1.15 -18.26 -18.64
CA GLY A 15 1.93 -17.42 -17.75
C GLY A 15 0.97 -16.81 -16.75
N ALA A 16 1.20 -17.05 -15.45
CA ALA A 16 0.56 -16.28 -14.39
C ALA A 16 0.95 -14.83 -14.64
N GLY A 17 0.00 -14.01 -15.09
CA GLY A 17 0.18 -12.56 -15.11
C GLY A 17 0.48 -12.11 -13.69
N ALA A 18 1.55 -11.33 -13.52
CA ALA A 18 1.79 -10.67 -12.25
C ALA A 18 0.51 -9.92 -11.87
N ALA A 19 -0.04 -10.24 -10.70
CA ALA A 19 -1.13 -9.46 -10.13
C ALA A 19 -0.61 -8.02 -10.05
N ALA A 20 -1.30 -7.08 -10.67
CA ALA A 20 -1.01 -5.68 -10.46
C ALA A 20 -1.21 -5.43 -8.96
N ALA A 21 -0.17 -4.90 -8.29
CA ALA A 21 -0.29 -4.52 -6.89
C ALA A 21 -1.51 -3.61 -6.77
N GLU A 22 -2.40 -3.96 -5.85
CA GLU A 22 -3.51 -3.04 -5.56
C GLU A 22 -2.90 -1.76 -4.95
N SER A 23 -3.46 -0.62 -5.27
CA SER A 23 -3.06 0.65 -4.67
C SER A 23 -4.23 1.30 -3.97
N ASN A 24 -4.06 1.56 -2.68
CA ASN A 24 -5.05 2.30 -1.89
C ASN A 24 -4.89 3.82 -1.99
N GLY A 25 -3.95 4.29 -2.82
CA GLY A 25 -3.65 5.70 -3.04
C GLY A 25 -2.79 6.35 -1.96
N GLY A 26 -2.30 5.57 -1.00
CA GLY A 26 -1.40 6.03 0.06
C GLY A 26 0.05 6.23 -0.38
N VAL A 27 0.89 6.67 0.56
CA VAL A 27 2.33 6.73 0.37
C VAL A 27 2.89 5.32 0.29
N ARG A 28 3.54 4.96 -0.81
CA ARG A 28 4.06 3.61 -1.03
C ARG A 28 5.26 3.32 -0.14
N VAL A 29 5.11 2.32 0.70
CA VAL A 29 6.15 1.83 1.61
C VAL A 29 6.41 0.36 1.28
N MET A 30 7.64 0.01 1.00
CA MET A 30 8.06 -1.38 0.72
C MET A 30 8.67 -2.01 1.95
N PRO A 31 7.96 -2.92 2.66
CA PRO A 31 8.58 -3.80 3.67
C PRO A 31 9.46 -4.82 2.95
N LEU A 32 10.80 -4.65 3.02
CA LEU A 32 11.77 -5.45 2.29
C LEU A 32 12.63 -6.29 3.26
N GLY A 33 12.74 -7.58 2.99
CA GLY A 33 13.56 -8.46 3.82
C GLY A 33 13.37 -9.95 3.56
N ASP A 34 13.47 -10.72 4.64
CA ASP A 34 13.40 -12.17 4.66
C ASP A 34 12.11 -12.69 5.35
N SER A 35 12.18 -13.88 5.98
CA SER A 35 11.08 -14.49 6.73
C SER A 35 10.58 -13.62 7.90
N ILE A 36 11.44 -12.75 8.45
CA ILE A 36 11.04 -11.85 9.54
C ILE A 36 10.13 -10.73 8.99
N THR A 37 10.38 -10.26 7.78
CA THR A 37 9.51 -9.29 7.10
C THR A 37 8.22 -9.94 6.61
N GLU A 38 8.28 -11.18 6.10
CA GLU A 38 7.10 -11.97 5.72
C GLU A 38 6.21 -12.27 6.93
N GLY A 39 6.81 -12.52 8.10
CA GLY A 39 6.10 -12.84 9.32
C GLY A 39 5.94 -14.35 9.55
N THR A 40 6.96 -15.15 9.23
CA THR A 40 7.01 -16.58 9.54
C THR A 40 6.70 -16.80 11.03
N GLN A 41 5.88 -17.80 11.36
CA GLN A 41 5.27 -18.12 12.65
C GLN A 41 4.14 -17.16 13.08
N VAL A 42 4.13 -15.90 12.62
CA VAL A 42 3.09 -14.90 12.89
C VAL A 42 2.80 -14.16 11.56
N PRO A 43 1.95 -14.72 10.67
CA PRO A 43 1.69 -14.16 9.34
C PRO A 43 1.35 -12.67 9.41
N GLY A 44 2.06 -11.86 8.62
CA GLY A 44 1.99 -10.40 8.65
C GLY A 44 3.04 -9.73 9.55
N GLY A 45 3.59 -10.44 10.54
CA GLY A 45 4.71 -9.99 11.37
C GLY A 45 4.54 -8.57 11.93
N TYR A 46 5.62 -7.77 11.86
CA TYR A 46 5.59 -6.39 12.33
C TYR A 46 4.66 -5.48 11.51
N ARG A 47 4.29 -5.86 10.29
CA ARG A 47 3.41 -5.07 9.42
C ARG A 47 2.04 -4.84 10.07
N ILE A 48 1.53 -5.80 10.87
CA ILE A 48 0.26 -5.68 11.59
C ILE A 48 0.30 -4.48 12.54
N GLY A 49 1.23 -4.48 13.49
CA GLY A 49 1.36 -3.41 14.49
C GLY A 49 1.79 -2.08 13.87
N LEU A 50 2.59 -2.12 12.78
CA LEU A 50 2.98 -0.93 12.04
C LEU A 50 1.77 -0.29 11.33
N TRP A 51 0.96 -1.08 10.63
CA TRP A 51 -0.28 -0.62 10.01
C TRP A 51 -1.22 0.05 11.00
N GLN A 52 -1.44 -0.61 12.14
CA GLN A 52 -2.31 -0.07 13.19
C GLN A 52 -1.82 1.27 13.74
N ARG A 53 -0.50 1.43 13.93
CA ARG A 53 0.11 2.69 14.38
C ARG A 53 0.00 3.78 13.32
N LEU A 54 0.25 3.44 12.06
CA LEU A 54 0.14 4.38 10.94
C LEU A 54 -1.30 4.85 10.76
N ALA A 55 -2.26 3.93 10.75
CA ALA A 55 -3.68 4.25 10.68
C ALA A 55 -4.15 5.09 11.90
N GLY A 56 -3.75 4.69 13.11
CA GLY A 56 -4.03 5.45 14.33
C GLY A 56 -3.39 6.83 14.35
N GLY A 57 -2.23 6.98 13.72
CA GLY A 57 -1.56 8.26 13.47
C GLY A 57 -2.11 9.04 12.29
N ARG A 58 -3.16 8.53 11.64
CA ARG A 58 -3.82 9.13 10.47
C ARG A 58 -2.92 9.29 9.24
N TYR A 59 -1.96 8.38 9.06
CA TYR A 59 -1.19 8.28 7.84
C TYR A 59 -1.90 7.38 6.83
N THR A 60 -1.96 7.79 5.58
CA THR A 60 -2.47 6.96 4.47
C THR A 60 -1.28 6.32 3.77
N ILE A 61 -1.10 5.03 4.02
CA ILE A 61 0.02 4.23 3.53
C ILE A 61 -0.48 3.15 2.57
N ASP A 62 0.33 2.82 1.60
CA ASP A 62 0.19 1.75 0.62
C ASP A 62 1.41 0.84 0.79
N PHE A 63 1.27 -0.32 1.41
CA PHE A 63 2.35 -1.29 1.43
C PHE A 63 2.49 -1.89 0.03
N VAL A 64 3.71 -2.05 -0.44
CA VAL A 64 3.97 -2.53 -1.80
C VAL A 64 5.00 -3.65 -1.82
N GLY A 65 4.82 -4.60 -2.73
CA GLY A 65 5.71 -5.72 -2.94
C GLY A 65 5.06 -6.83 -3.74
N SER A 66 5.82 -7.88 -4.08
CA SER A 66 5.36 -9.02 -4.88
C SER A 66 4.72 -10.13 -4.04
N GLN A 67 4.81 -10.04 -2.72
CA GLN A 67 4.32 -11.03 -1.78
C GLN A 67 3.07 -10.50 -1.06
N PHE A 68 2.20 -11.42 -0.63
CA PHE A 68 0.93 -11.08 -0.02
C PHE A 68 0.61 -12.06 1.11
N ASN A 69 0.55 -11.59 2.36
CA ASN A 69 0.08 -12.39 3.50
C ASN A 69 -0.31 -11.51 4.70
N GLY A 70 -0.97 -12.13 5.67
CA GLY A 70 -1.33 -11.54 6.94
C GLY A 70 -2.80 -11.76 7.31
N PRO A 71 -3.20 -11.44 8.55
CA PRO A 71 -4.58 -11.56 9.01
C PRO A 71 -5.45 -10.40 8.54
N GLY A 72 -6.78 -10.57 8.57
CA GLY A 72 -7.74 -9.56 8.09
C GLY A 72 -7.73 -8.20 8.81
N ASN A 73 -7.06 -8.09 9.96
CA ASN A 73 -6.84 -6.80 10.66
C ASN A 73 -5.54 -6.08 10.24
N LEU A 74 -4.77 -6.65 9.32
CA LEU A 74 -3.75 -5.97 8.56
C LEU A 74 -4.44 -5.37 7.33
N GLY A 75 -4.61 -4.06 7.28
CA GLY A 75 -5.41 -3.42 6.23
C GLY A 75 -4.75 -3.39 4.86
N ASP A 76 -3.47 -3.79 4.76
CA ASP A 76 -2.72 -3.94 3.53
C ASP A 76 -1.71 -5.08 3.70
N HIS A 77 -1.75 -6.06 2.79
CA HIS A 77 -1.05 -7.34 2.91
C HIS A 77 0.23 -7.43 2.09
N ASP A 78 0.51 -6.42 1.25
CA ASP A 78 1.64 -6.43 0.32
C ASP A 78 2.99 -6.27 1.04
N HIS A 79 4.01 -6.97 0.55
CA HIS A 79 5.38 -6.89 1.06
C HIS A 79 6.39 -7.51 0.09
N GLU A 80 7.67 -7.25 0.35
CA GLU A 80 8.79 -7.87 -0.37
C GLU A 80 9.68 -8.68 0.61
N GLY A 81 9.04 -9.49 1.46
CA GLY A 81 9.70 -10.39 2.40
C GLY A 81 9.79 -11.80 1.84
N HIS A 82 11.00 -12.34 1.69
CA HIS A 82 11.30 -13.65 1.08
C HIS A 82 11.93 -14.61 2.10
N PRO A 83 11.16 -15.58 2.65
CA PRO A 83 11.67 -16.52 3.65
C PRO A 83 12.94 -17.25 3.21
N GLY A 84 13.96 -17.26 4.06
CA GLY A 84 15.22 -17.94 3.81
C GLY A 84 16.20 -17.21 2.88
N TRP A 85 15.84 -16.06 2.33
CA TRP A 85 16.69 -15.36 1.39
C TRP A 85 17.77 -14.52 2.08
N ARG A 86 18.96 -14.54 1.46
CA ARG A 86 20.12 -13.75 1.82
C ARG A 86 20.14 -12.42 1.08
N ILE A 87 21.09 -11.56 1.46
CA ILE A 87 21.31 -10.25 0.83
C ILE A 87 21.55 -10.38 -0.68
N ASP A 88 22.39 -11.33 -1.13
CA ASP A 88 22.70 -11.51 -2.55
C ASP A 88 21.49 -11.93 -3.40
N GLN A 89 20.56 -12.68 -2.82
CA GLN A 89 19.34 -13.14 -3.50
C GLN A 89 18.33 -11.99 -3.66
N ILE A 90 18.18 -11.17 -2.64
CA ILE A 90 17.35 -9.94 -2.71
C ILE A 90 17.97 -8.97 -3.74
N ASP A 91 19.29 -8.77 -3.68
CA ASP A 91 20.01 -7.85 -4.57
C ASP A 91 19.84 -8.19 -6.06
N ALA A 92 19.82 -9.48 -6.38
CA ALA A 92 19.61 -9.96 -7.75
C ALA A 92 18.23 -9.57 -8.34
N ASN A 93 17.24 -9.26 -7.52
CA ASN A 93 15.85 -9.01 -7.95
C ASN A 93 15.39 -7.55 -7.68
N ILE A 94 16.05 -6.85 -6.75
CA ILE A 94 15.57 -5.59 -6.19
C ILE A 94 15.26 -4.51 -7.23
N THR A 95 16.10 -4.38 -8.27
CA THR A 95 15.89 -3.34 -9.29
C THR A 95 14.57 -3.53 -10.06
N GLY A 96 14.18 -4.79 -10.31
CA GLY A 96 12.91 -5.12 -10.95
C GLY A 96 11.72 -4.71 -10.08
N TRP A 97 11.74 -5.07 -8.80
CA TRP A 97 10.69 -4.72 -7.86
C TRP A 97 10.55 -3.20 -7.66
N LEU A 98 11.68 -2.50 -7.49
CA LEU A 98 11.66 -1.05 -7.31
C LEU A 98 11.10 -0.31 -8.52
N ARG A 99 11.34 -0.78 -9.74
CA ARG A 99 10.74 -0.23 -10.96
C ARG A 99 9.24 -0.49 -11.06
N THR A 100 8.80 -1.66 -10.59
CA THR A 100 7.38 -2.05 -10.61
C THR A 100 6.58 -1.29 -9.57
N TYR A 101 7.06 -1.26 -8.33
CA TYR A 101 6.31 -0.74 -7.19
C TYR A 101 6.60 0.72 -6.85
N THR A 102 7.72 1.26 -7.34
CA THR A 102 8.14 2.67 -7.15
C THR A 102 7.89 3.21 -5.73
N PRO A 103 8.46 2.57 -4.67
CA PRO A 103 8.20 2.96 -3.30
C PRO A 103 8.77 4.35 -3.00
N ARG A 104 8.07 5.12 -2.16
CA ARG A 104 8.57 6.36 -1.55
C ARG A 104 9.50 6.05 -0.39
N THR A 105 9.31 4.90 0.26
CA THR A 105 10.09 4.46 1.42
C THR A 105 10.30 2.96 1.38
N VAL A 106 11.53 2.53 1.71
CA VAL A 106 11.93 1.13 1.83
C VAL A 106 12.30 0.84 3.28
N LEU A 107 11.69 -0.18 3.89
CA LEU A 107 12.03 -0.68 5.22
C LEU A 107 12.89 -1.93 5.07
N LEU A 108 14.19 -1.79 5.15
CA LEU A 108 15.14 -2.88 4.90
C LEU A 108 15.58 -3.55 6.19
N HIS A 109 15.15 -4.81 6.41
CA HIS A 109 15.63 -5.69 7.49
C HIS A 109 16.12 -6.99 6.87
N LEU A 110 17.44 -7.17 6.76
CA LEU A 110 18.04 -8.27 6.00
C LEU A 110 19.46 -8.56 6.48
N GLY A 111 19.87 -9.84 6.37
CA GLY A 111 21.21 -10.32 6.76
C GLY A 111 21.17 -11.50 7.72
N THR A 112 20.02 -11.81 8.29
CA THR A 112 19.82 -12.96 9.20
C THR A 112 20.22 -14.26 8.50
N ASN A 113 19.78 -14.46 7.26
CA ASN A 113 20.06 -15.71 6.53
C ASN A 113 21.52 -15.83 6.04
N ASP A 114 22.24 -14.73 5.87
CA ASP A 114 23.70 -14.78 5.61
C ASP A 114 24.43 -15.42 6.78
N ILE A 115 23.99 -15.14 8.01
CA ILE A 115 24.54 -15.72 9.25
C ILE A 115 24.05 -17.16 9.45
N LEU A 116 22.76 -17.43 9.36
CA LEU A 116 22.18 -18.75 9.58
C LEU A 116 22.75 -19.80 8.61
N GLN A 117 22.97 -19.43 7.36
CA GLN A 117 23.53 -20.27 6.30
C GLN A 117 25.06 -20.26 6.27
N ASN A 118 25.70 -19.51 7.16
CA ASN A 118 27.15 -19.31 7.18
C ASN A 118 27.73 -18.91 5.80
N TYR A 119 27.00 -18.03 5.08
CA TYR A 119 27.33 -17.64 3.72
C TYR A 119 28.28 -16.45 3.69
N ASN A 120 29.59 -16.74 3.68
CA ASN A 120 30.63 -15.70 3.72
C ASN A 120 30.25 -14.52 4.63
N VAL A 121 30.06 -14.81 5.91
CA VAL A 121 29.51 -13.87 6.92
C VAL A 121 30.36 -12.60 6.99
N ALA A 122 31.67 -12.70 6.85
CA ALA A 122 32.56 -11.53 6.83
C ALA A 122 32.30 -10.57 5.65
N GLY A 123 31.79 -11.08 4.55
CA GLY A 123 31.42 -10.28 3.37
C GLY A 123 29.99 -9.73 3.40
N ALA A 124 29.14 -10.12 4.37
CA ALA A 124 27.75 -9.69 4.45
C ALA A 124 27.58 -8.16 4.55
N PRO A 125 28.38 -7.43 5.34
CA PRO A 125 28.29 -5.96 5.37
C PRO A 125 28.54 -5.31 4.02
N GLN A 126 29.48 -5.82 3.23
CA GLN A 126 29.74 -5.30 1.88
C GLN A 126 28.58 -5.59 0.93
N ARG A 127 27.96 -6.78 1.01
CA ARG A 127 26.76 -7.10 0.22
C ARG A 127 25.59 -6.16 0.57
N LEU A 128 25.38 -5.87 1.87
CA LEU A 128 24.38 -4.90 2.31
C LEU A 128 24.65 -3.51 1.74
N SER A 129 25.92 -3.06 1.78
CA SER A 129 26.31 -1.77 1.20
C SER A 129 26.00 -1.69 -0.29
N THR A 130 26.28 -2.76 -1.05
CA THR A 130 25.99 -2.87 -2.49
C THR A 130 24.48 -2.86 -2.77
N LEU A 131 23.70 -3.63 -2.01
CA LEU A 131 22.23 -3.62 -2.11
C LEU A 131 21.66 -2.21 -1.90
N ILE A 132 22.13 -1.47 -0.89
CA ILE A 132 21.71 -0.08 -0.66
C ILE A 132 22.08 0.82 -1.85
N ASP A 133 23.23 0.60 -2.48
CA ASP A 133 23.61 1.35 -3.69
C ASP A 133 22.63 1.08 -4.84
N HIS A 134 22.27 -0.17 -5.07
CA HIS A 134 21.30 -0.54 -6.10
C HIS A 134 19.91 0.04 -5.81
N ILE A 135 19.46 0.00 -4.55
CA ILE A 135 18.18 0.61 -4.16
C ILE A 135 18.19 2.12 -4.44
N THR A 136 19.19 2.82 -3.94
CA THR A 136 19.27 4.29 -4.08
C THR A 136 19.56 4.75 -5.51
N ALA A 137 20.11 3.90 -6.36
CA ALA A 137 20.25 4.17 -7.78
C ALA A 137 18.94 3.97 -8.55
N ALA A 138 18.15 2.95 -8.17
CA ALA A 138 16.88 2.65 -8.83
C ALA A 138 15.74 3.62 -8.45
N VAL A 139 15.72 4.07 -7.19
CA VAL A 139 14.71 5.00 -6.64
C VAL A 139 15.40 6.12 -5.83
N PRO A 140 16.07 7.08 -6.49
CA PRO A 140 16.92 8.07 -5.82
C PRO A 140 16.18 8.99 -4.85
N ASP A 141 14.89 9.19 -5.05
CA ASP A 141 14.05 10.03 -4.21
C ASP A 141 13.42 9.27 -3.01
N ALA A 142 13.61 7.95 -2.95
CA ALA A 142 13.07 7.15 -1.85
C ALA A 142 13.93 7.25 -0.58
N ASP A 143 13.28 7.23 0.57
CA ASP A 143 13.95 7.04 1.86
C ASP A 143 14.19 5.56 2.12
N VAL A 144 15.43 5.18 2.42
CA VAL A 144 15.82 3.80 2.76
C VAL A 144 16.14 3.71 4.24
N LEU A 145 15.24 3.13 5.02
CA LEU A 145 15.44 2.88 6.45
C LEU A 145 16.09 1.50 6.62
N VAL A 146 17.34 1.49 7.05
CA VAL A 146 18.16 0.27 7.18
C VAL A 146 18.22 -0.16 8.63
N ALA A 147 17.63 -1.29 8.95
CA ALA A 147 17.62 -1.84 10.31
C ALA A 147 18.84 -2.74 10.56
N THR A 148 19.35 -2.69 11.78
CA THR A 148 20.17 -3.77 12.32
C THR A 148 19.31 -5.03 12.48
N ILE A 149 19.87 -6.23 12.23
CA ILE A 149 19.11 -7.47 12.43
C ILE A 149 18.89 -7.75 13.91
N ILE A 150 17.76 -8.39 14.22
CA ILE A 150 17.34 -8.70 15.58
C ILE A 150 18.26 -9.73 16.26
N PRO A 151 18.22 -9.89 17.60
CA PRO A 151 18.99 -10.90 18.31
C PRO A 151 18.72 -12.33 17.85
N LEU A 152 19.70 -13.21 18.00
CA LEU A 152 19.60 -14.65 17.72
C LEU A 152 19.87 -15.45 19.00
N SER A 153 19.14 -16.54 19.24
CA SER A 153 19.29 -17.33 20.47
C SER A 153 20.56 -18.20 20.50
N ASN A 154 21.10 -18.59 19.33
CA ASN A 154 22.37 -19.30 19.27
C ASN A 154 23.51 -18.32 19.50
N ALA A 155 24.36 -18.58 20.51
CA ALA A 155 25.42 -17.65 20.92
C ALA A 155 26.45 -17.36 19.82
N GLY A 156 26.79 -18.35 18.99
CA GLY A 156 27.74 -18.14 17.85
C GLY A 156 27.13 -17.28 16.75
N GLN A 157 25.89 -17.52 16.43
CA GLN A 157 25.13 -16.71 15.45
C GLN A 157 24.87 -15.31 15.97
N GLU A 158 24.57 -15.15 17.26
CA GLU A 158 24.41 -13.85 17.90
C GLU A 158 25.73 -13.04 17.86
N ALA A 159 26.87 -13.67 18.13
CA ALA A 159 28.17 -13.00 18.01
C ALA A 159 28.42 -12.51 16.57
N ALA A 160 28.06 -13.31 15.57
CA ALA A 160 28.13 -12.93 14.16
C ALA A 160 27.15 -11.80 13.83
N ALA A 161 25.91 -11.86 14.35
CA ALA A 161 24.91 -10.81 14.19
C ALA A 161 25.37 -9.48 14.76
N ARG A 162 25.97 -9.48 15.96
CA ARG A 162 26.56 -8.27 16.56
C ARG A 162 27.69 -7.70 15.71
N THR A 163 28.55 -8.56 15.15
CA THR A 163 29.64 -8.13 14.26
C THR A 163 29.06 -7.49 12.97
N PHE A 164 28.08 -8.11 12.36
CA PHE A 164 27.35 -7.55 11.20
C PHE A 164 26.71 -6.21 11.55
N ASN A 165 25.94 -6.16 12.64
CA ASN A 165 25.23 -4.98 13.10
C ASN A 165 26.18 -3.82 13.41
N ALA A 166 27.37 -4.09 13.94
CA ALA A 166 28.39 -3.06 14.21
C ALA A 166 28.87 -2.34 12.95
N ALA A 167 28.78 -2.98 11.78
CA ALA A 167 29.15 -2.36 10.50
C ALA A 167 28.02 -1.47 9.91
N VAL A 168 26.75 -1.73 10.24
CA VAL A 168 25.59 -1.05 9.62
C VAL A 168 25.61 0.46 9.81
N PRO A 169 25.91 1.03 11.01
CA PRO A 169 25.97 2.47 11.18
C PRO A 169 26.99 3.17 10.26
N GLY A 170 28.17 2.59 10.09
CA GLY A 170 29.20 3.12 9.19
C GLY A 170 28.78 3.10 7.72
N ILE A 171 28.09 2.02 7.30
CA ILE A 171 27.53 1.91 5.95
C ILE A 171 26.49 3.02 5.72
N VAL A 172 25.50 3.15 6.62
CA VAL A 172 24.44 4.17 6.52
C VAL A 172 25.05 5.57 6.50
N GLN A 173 25.97 5.86 7.41
CA GLN A 173 26.66 7.15 7.49
C GLN A 173 27.38 7.48 6.17
N SER A 174 28.09 6.53 5.58
CA SER A 174 28.80 6.73 4.32
C SER A 174 27.84 7.07 3.17
N LYS A 175 26.69 6.36 3.09
CA LYS A 175 25.67 6.64 2.06
C LYS A 175 25.00 8.01 2.27
N ALA A 176 24.63 8.33 3.51
CA ALA A 176 24.03 9.60 3.84
C ALA A 176 25.00 10.78 3.57
N SER A 177 26.28 10.63 3.91
CA SER A 177 27.33 11.65 3.62
C SER A 177 27.55 11.85 2.12
N SER A 178 27.15 10.88 1.28
CA SER A 178 27.17 10.98 -0.19
C SER A 178 25.85 11.54 -0.75
N GLY A 179 24.99 12.11 0.09
CA GLY A 179 23.73 12.73 -0.32
C GLY A 179 22.58 11.75 -0.56
N LYS A 180 22.73 10.46 -0.23
CA LYS A 180 21.68 9.46 -0.37
C LYS A 180 20.72 9.51 0.84
N ARG A 181 19.45 9.25 0.59
CA ARG A 181 18.39 9.26 1.62
C ARG A 181 18.37 7.92 2.36
N VAL A 182 19.37 7.66 3.19
CA VAL A 182 19.56 6.41 3.92
C VAL A 182 19.60 6.70 5.42
N HIS A 183 18.82 5.95 6.21
CA HIS A 183 18.59 6.21 7.62
C HIS A 183 18.78 4.93 8.44
N LEU A 184 19.45 5.01 9.57
CA LEU A 184 19.69 3.88 10.47
C LEU A 184 18.49 3.64 11.40
N VAL A 185 18.14 2.35 11.57
CA VAL A 185 17.18 1.91 12.59
C VAL A 185 17.85 0.87 13.49
N ASP A 186 18.04 1.19 14.76
CA ASP A 186 18.55 0.24 15.74
C ASP A 186 17.42 -0.72 16.16
N MET A 187 17.24 -1.78 15.40
CA MET A 187 16.24 -2.81 15.66
C MET A 187 16.73 -3.85 16.65
N HIS A 188 18.03 -4.15 16.65
CA HIS A 188 18.63 -5.14 17.53
C HIS A 188 18.37 -4.87 19.01
N SER A 189 18.50 -3.61 19.44
CA SER A 189 18.29 -3.21 20.84
C SER A 189 16.84 -3.25 21.31
N LYS A 190 15.88 -3.41 20.39
CA LYS A 190 14.45 -3.39 20.72
C LYS A 190 13.91 -4.74 21.18
N LEU A 191 14.62 -5.81 20.86
CA LEU A 191 14.24 -7.18 21.19
C LEU A 191 15.28 -7.86 22.07
N THR A 192 14.87 -8.92 22.71
CA THR A 192 15.72 -9.87 23.40
C THR A 192 15.41 -11.29 22.88
N THR A 193 16.20 -12.28 23.25
CA THR A 193 15.94 -13.68 22.88
C THR A 193 14.64 -14.24 23.48
N ALA A 194 14.09 -13.60 24.51
CA ALA A 194 12.76 -13.94 25.07
C ALA A 194 11.61 -13.53 24.15
N ASP A 195 11.87 -12.68 23.18
CA ASP A 195 10.90 -12.23 22.18
C ASP A 195 10.84 -13.14 20.94
N LEU A 196 11.58 -14.25 20.93
CA LEU A 196 11.69 -15.20 19.80
C LEU A 196 10.93 -16.50 20.10
N ILE A 197 10.30 -17.07 19.05
CA ILE A 197 9.57 -18.35 19.13
C ILE A 197 10.55 -19.55 19.03
N ASP A 198 11.41 -19.50 18.02
CA ASP A 198 12.31 -20.59 17.63
C ASP A 198 13.80 -20.21 17.70
N GLY A 199 14.08 -19.09 18.33
CA GLY A 199 15.43 -18.53 18.43
C GLY A 199 15.85 -17.64 17.28
N VAL A 200 14.98 -17.43 16.30
CA VAL A 200 15.17 -16.60 15.10
C VAL A 200 13.97 -15.68 14.86
N HIS A 201 12.76 -16.23 14.82
CA HIS A 201 11.56 -15.51 14.45
C HIS A 201 10.86 -14.94 15.69
N PRO A 202 10.42 -13.66 15.62
CA PRO A 202 9.77 -13.02 16.75
C PRO A 202 8.42 -13.63 17.12
N THR A 203 8.08 -13.58 18.40
CA THR A 203 6.71 -13.73 18.90
C THR A 203 5.84 -12.56 18.40
N ALA A 204 4.52 -12.65 18.54
CA ALA A 204 3.64 -11.52 18.26
C ALA A 204 4.04 -10.24 19.03
N GLY A 205 4.46 -10.40 20.31
CA GLY A 205 4.99 -9.28 21.12
C GLY A 205 6.32 -8.74 20.61
N GLY A 206 7.22 -9.62 20.13
CA GLY A 206 8.48 -9.24 19.49
C GLY A 206 8.23 -8.44 18.19
N TYR A 207 7.30 -8.90 17.37
CA TYR A 207 6.88 -8.17 16.17
C TYR A 207 6.25 -6.82 16.48
N ASP A 208 5.49 -6.70 17.57
CA ASP A 208 4.92 -5.41 17.97
C ASP A 208 6.01 -4.41 18.41
N LYS A 209 7.09 -4.88 19.06
CA LYS A 209 8.28 -4.06 19.34
C LYS A 209 8.98 -3.60 18.07
N MET A 210 9.13 -4.48 17.06
CA MET A 210 9.65 -4.10 15.74
C MET A 210 8.76 -3.04 15.08
N ALA A 211 7.44 -3.22 15.12
CA ALA A 211 6.48 -2.27 14.60
C ALA A 211 6.60 -0.88 15.24
N ALA A 212 6.78 -0.84 16.55
CA ALA A 212 7.00 0.41 17.27
C ALA A 212 8.31 1.10 16.86
N ALA A 213 9.38 0.33 16.67
CA ALA A 213 10.68 0.85 16.21
C ALA A 213 10.58 1.41 14.77
N TRP A 214 9.95 0.68 13.86
CA TRP A 214 9.69 1.17 12.50
C TRP A 214 8.85 2.43 12.48
N TYR A 215 7.77 2.47 13.25
CA TYR A 215 6.90 3.65 13.34
C TYR A 215 7.66 4.89 13.84
N ALA A 216 8.45 4.75 14.91
CA ALA A 216 9.26 5.85 15.43
C ALA A 216 10.30 6.33 14.40
N ALA A 217 10.94 5.40 13.68
CA ALA A 217 11.91 5.74 12.63
C ALA A 217 11.24 6.47 11.46
N LEU A 218 10.10 6.01 10.98
CA LEU A 218 9.33 6.67 9.93
C LEU A 218 8.91 8.08 10.30
N GLN A 219 8.49 8.31 11.54
CA GLN A 219 8.14 9.65 12.03
C GLN A 219 9.36 10.59 12.12
N SER A 220 10.56 10.06 12.33
CA SER A 220 11.79 10.87 12.40
C SER A 220 12.30 11.34 11.04
N VAL A 221 11.86 10.68 9.94
CA VAL A 221 12.28 11.00 8.58
C VAL A 221 11.18 11.79 7.86
N SER A 222 11.41 13.09 7.73
CA SER A 222 10.43 14.01 7.13
C SER A 222 9.98 13.57 5.74
N GLY A 223 8.68 13.40 5.55
CA GLY A 223 8.07 13.06 4.27
C GLY A 223 8.18 11.59 3.85
N SER A 224 8.77 10.70 4.67
CA SER A 224 8.87 9.27 4.38
C SER A 224 7.50 8.57 4.27
N ILE A 225 6.55 9.01 5.10
CA ILE A 225 5.17 8.51 5.15
C ILE A 225 4.13 9.61 4.89
N GLY A 226 4.57 10.72 4.31
CA GLY A 226 3.70 11.89 4.13
C GLY A 226 3.43 12.64 5.44
N GLN A 227 2.32 13.38 5.46
CA GLN A 227 1.86 14.06 6.67
C GLN A 227 0.68 13.29 7.28
N PRO A 228 0.52 13.30 8.61
CA PRO A 228 -0.72 12.83 9.21
C PRO A 228 -1.87 13.66 8.65
N GLY A 229 -2.88 13.01 8.13
CA GLY A 229 -4.10 13.71 7.75
C GLY A 229 -4.76 14.34 8.97
N ASP A 230 -5.37 15.48 8.80
CA ASP A 230 -6.17 16.20 9.81
C ASP A 230 -7.51 15.51 10.14
N GLY A 231 -7.55 14.20 10.00
CA GLY A 231 -8.76 13.37 10.10
C GLY A 231 -9.42 13.11 8.76
N SER A 232 -8.93 13.73 7.67
CA SER A 232 -9.26 13.35 6.31
C SER A 232 -8.14 12.45 5.78
N SER A 233 -8.38 11.18 5.67
CA SER A 233 -7.56 10.17 4.99
C SER A 233 -7.50 10.40 3.47
N GLY A 234 -7.20 11.61 3.00
CA GLY A 234 -7.48 11.99 1.62
C GLY A 234 -8.96 11.89 1.25
N ALA A 235 -9.76 11.32 2.16
CA ALA A 235 -11.19 11.23 2.02
C ALA A 235 -11.83 12.60 2.31
N VAL A 236 -12.67 13.03 1.41
CA VAL A 236 -13.40 14.31 1.50
C VAL A 236 -14.89 14.06 1.37
N ALA A 237 -15.69 14.88 2.02
CA ALA A 237 -17.10 14.94 1.67
C ALA A 237 -17.23 15.66 0.31
N ILE A 238 -18.07 15.13 -0.57
CA ILE A 238 -18.39 15.74 -1.85
C ILE A 238 -19.78 16.35 -1.74
N ARG A 239 -19.86 17.68 -1.67
CA ARG A 239 -21.09 18.41 -1.43
C ARG A 239 -21.63 19.01 -2.71
N GLY A 240 -22.89 18.72 -3.03
CA GLY A 240 -23.60 19.33 -4.15
C GLY A 240 -23.88 20.81 -3.92
N VAL A 241 -23.49 21.67 -4.86
CA VAL A 241 -23.67 23.13 -4.75
C VAL A 241 -25.15 23.50 -4.74
N GLY A 242 -25.94 22.87 -5.61
CA GLY A 242 -27.38 23.14 -5.68
C GLY A 242 -28.20 22.56 -4.53
N SER A 243 -27.82 21.35 -4.04
CA SER A 243 -28.57 20.68 -2.99
C SER A 243 -28.10 21.05 -1.58
N GLY A 244 -26.83 21.46 -1.42
CA GLY A 244 -26.21 21.64 -0.11
C GLY A 244 -25.94 20.32 0.65
N ARG A 245 -26.19 19.16 0.03
CA ARG A 245 -26.08 17.82 0.61
C ARG A 245 -24.86 17.08 0.12
N CYS A 246 -24.44 16.05 0.84
CA CYS A 246 -23.27 15.25 0.53
C CYS A 246 -23.61 14.03 -0.34
N LEU A 247 -22.66 13.65 -1.22
CA LEU A 247 -22.63 12.37 -1.90
C LEU A 247 -22.54 11.26 -0.86
N ASP A 248 -23.53 10.37 -0.85
CA ASP A 248 -23.76 9.40 0.21
C ASP A 248 -24.07 8.03 -0.38
N VAL A 249 -23.63 6.97 0.29
CA VAL A 249 -24.03 5.59 -0.05
C VAL A 249 -25.24 5.20 0.80
N SER A 250 -26.33 4.91 0.12
CA SER A 250 -27.63 4.60 0.74
C SER A 250 -27.53 3.52 1.81
N GLY A 251 -28.04 3.84 3.02
CA GLY A 251 -28.04 2.93 4.17
C GLY A 251 -26.65 2.53 4.67
N ALA A 252 -25.60 3.28 4.34
CA ALA A 252 -24.21 2.95 4.62
C ALA A 252 -23.85 1.52 4.15
N SER A 253 -24.50 1.04 3.10
CA SER A 253 -24.32 -0.29 2.55
C SER A 253 -22.94 -0.42 1.86
N GLN A 254 -22.30 -1.58 2.05
CA GLN A 254 -21.05 -1.92 1.36
C GLN A 254 -21.24 -3.00 0.28
N VAL A 255 -22.50 -3.31 -0.05
CA VAL A 255 -22.82 -4.31 -1.07
C VAL A 255 -22.67 -3.70 -2.46
N ASN A 256 -22.14 -4.47 -3.41
CA ASN A 256 -22.08 -4.09 -4.82
C ASN A 256 -23.47 -3.74 -5.36
N GLY A 257 -23.59 -2.61 -6.05
CA GLY A 257 -24.85 -2.07 -6.55
C GLY A 257 -25.60 -1.18 -5.55
N ALA A 258 -25.08 -0.98 -4.33
CA ALA A 258 -25.70 -0.01 -3.41
C ALA A 258 -25.69 1.38 -4.05
N GLN A 259 -26.86 2.04 -4.02
CA GLN A 259 -27.09 3.29 -4.74
C GLN A 259 -26.39 4.47 -4.07
N ALA A 260 -25.78 5.33 -4.90
CA ALA A 260 -25.35 6.64 -4.47
C ALA A 260 -26.54 7.62 -4.52
N HIS A 261 -26.66 8.44 -3.50
CA HIS A 261 -27.71 9.46 -3.38
C HIS A 261 -27.16 10.73 -2.72
N ILE A 262 -27.96 11.75 -2.58
CA ILE A 262 -27.63 12.90 -1.74
C ILE A 262 -28.30 12.77 -0.37
N TRP A 263 -27.57 13.14 0.69
CA TRP A 263 -28.06 13.13 2.06
C TRP A 263 -27.46 14.28 2.87
N ASP A 264 -28.07 14.61 4.01
CA ASP A 264 -27.49 15.58 4.95
C ASP A 264 -26.04 15.21 5.28
N CYS A 265 -25.14 16.18 5.23
CA CYS A 265 -23.74 15.93 5.52
C CYS A 265 -23.57 15.52 7.00
N SER A 266 -23.11 14.31 7.24
CA SER A 266 -22.96 13.72 8.57
C SER A 266 -21.52 13.44 8.96
N GLY A 267 -20.59 13.46 7.97
CA GLY A 267 -19.20 13.06 8.17
C GLY A 267 -19.00 11.56 8.39
N GLN A 268 -20.05 10.75 8.24
CA GLN A 268 -19.97 9.29 8.40
C GLN A 268 -19.18 8.63 7.25
N PRO A 269 -18.63 7.41 7.43
CA PRO A 269 -17.80 6.73 6.44
C PRO A 269 -18.44 6.58 5.04
N ASN A 270 -19.78 6.48 4.95
CA ASN A 270 -20.52 6.40 3.69
C ASN A 270 -20.59 7.72 2.90
N GLN A 271 -20.02 8.80 3.44
CA GLN A 271 -19.89 10.10 2.80
C GLN A 271 -18.42 10.52 2.63
N GLN A 272 -17.49 9.65 3.00
CA GLN A 272 -16.06 9.92 2.93
C GLN A 272 -15.46 9.29 1.65
N TRP A 273 -15.13 10.13 0.70
CA TRP A 273 -14.69 9.73 -0.64
C TRP A 273 -13.23 10.09 -0.86
N THR A 274 -12.43 9.12 -1.24
CA THR A 274 -11.01 9.30 -1.55
C THR A 274 -10.83 9.35 -3.08
N PRO A 275 -10.52 10.50 -3.67
CA PRO A 275 -10.10 10.58 -5.05
C PRO A 275 -8.72 9.95 -5.21
N THR A 276 -8.54 9.08 -6.23
CA THR A 276 -7.25 8.46 -6.54
C THR A 276 -6.57 9.10 -7.75
N ALA A 277 -5.27 8.87 -7.90
CA ALA A 277 -4.53 9.32 -9.09
C ALA A 277 -5.02 8.65 -10.40
N SER A 278 -5.60 7.44 -10.32
CA SER A 278 -6.25 6.75 -11.43
C SER A 278 -7.63 7.30 -11.78
N GLY A 279 -8.12 8.30 -11.04
CA GLY A 279 -9.42 8.93 -11.27
C GLY A 279 -10.60 8.21 -10.59
N GLU A 280 -10.37 7.21 -9.76
CA GLU A 280 -11.43 6.57 -8.99
C GLU A 280 -11.87 7.46 -7.82
N LEU A 281 -13.13 7.35 -7.43
CA LEU A 281 -13.67 7.88 -6.18
C LEU A 281 -13.98 6.70 -5.27
N ARG A 282 -13.12 6.45 -4.30
CA ARG A 282 -13.22 5.30 -3.38
C ARG A 282 -13.97 5.66 -2.11
N VAL A 283 -14.79 4.73 -1.64
CA VAL A 283 -15.46 4.78 -0.35
C VAL A 283 -15.22 3.44 0.37
N TYR A 284 -15.14 3.43 1.68
CA TYR A 284 -14.85 2.24 2.51
C TYR A 284 -13.52 1.53 2.14
N GLY A 285 -12.62 2.22 1.45
CA GLY A 285 -11.34 1.67 1.00
C GLY A 285 -11.41 0.83 -0.28
N GLY A 286 -12.32 -0.14 -0.38
CA GLY A 286 -12.40 -1.10 -1.48
C GLY A 286 -13.54 -0.92 -2.46
N LYS A 287 -14.44 0.07 -2.28
CA LYS A 287 -15.56 0.34 -3.18
C LYS A 287 -15.32 1.63 -3.96
N CYS A 288 -15.67 1.61 -5.24
CA CYS A 288 -15.57 2.74 -6.15
C CYS A 288 -16.96 3.25 -6.56
N LEU A 289 -17.09 4.57 -6.71
CA LEU A 289 -18.28 5.16 -7.35
C LEU A 289 -18.35 4.65 -8.79
N ASP A 290 -19.48 4.07 -9.17
CA ASP A 290 -19.65 3.26 -10.37
C ASP A 290 -20.87 3.69 -11.16
N VAL A 291 -20.73 3.86 -12.47
CA VAL A 291 -21.88 4.02 -13.36
C VAL A 291 -22.43 2.65 -13.69
N SER A 292 -23.68 2.40 -13.28
CA SER A 292 -24.35 1.11 -13.39
C SER A 292 -24.31 0.58 -14.81
N ASN A 293 -23.95 -0.71 -14.95
CA ASN A 293 -23.87 -1.44 -16.23
C ASN A 293 -22.97 -0.78 -17.27
N ARG A 294 -22.02 0.07 -16.86
CA ARG A 294 -21.16 0.85 -17.78
C ARG A 294 -21.96 1.67 -18.80
N SER A 295 -23.14 2.10 -18.40
CA SER A 295 -24.04 2.84 -19.28
C SER A 295 -23.46 4.22 -19.63
N THR A 296 -23.66 4.63 -20.88
CA THR A 296 -23.32 6.00 -21.36
C THR A 296 -24.58 6.84 -21.60
N ALA A 297 -25.77 6.32 -21.28
CA ALA A 297 -27.03 7.01 -21.46
C ALA A 297 -27.28 8.06 -20.38
N ASP A 298 -28.01 9.10 -20.72
CA ASP A 298 -28.58 10.02 -19.73
C ASP A 298 -29.49 9.27 -18.76
N ALA A 299 -29.52 9.72 -17.52
CA ALA A 299 -30.25 9.11 -16.42
C ALA A 299 -29.76 7.71 -15.99
N ALA A 300 -28.58 7.28 -16.45
CA ALA A 300 -28.00 6.05 -15.92
C ALA A 300 -27.64 6.22 -14.43
N GLY A 301 -28.04 5.25 -13.61
CA GLY A 301 -27.85 5.30 -12.16
C GLY A 301 -26.40 5.19 -11.76
N VAL A 302 -26.08 5.74 -10.60
CA VAL A 302 -24.75 5.70 -10.00
C VAL A 302 -24.85 5.00 -8.63
N GLY A 303 -23.94 4.09 -8.38
CA GLY A 303 -23.83 3.35 -7.12
C GLY A 303 -22.38 3.07 -6.75
N ILE A 304 -22.16 2.04 -5.94
CA ILE A 304 -20.84 1.55 -5.61
C ILE A 304 -20.63 0.12 -6.10
N TRP A 305 -19.41 -0.20 -6.47
CA TRP A 305 -18.98 -1.55 -6.85
C TRP A 305 -17.54 -1.78 -6.40
N ASP A 306 -17.11 -3.06 -6.32
CA ASP A 306 -15.69 -3.37 -6.11
C ASP A 306 -14.84 -2.63 -7.14
N CYS A 307 -13.76 -1.98 -6.69
CA CYS A 307 -12.86 -1.25 -7.59
C CYS A 307 -12.21 -2.22 -8.58
N ASN A 308 -12.29 -1.93 -9.87
CA ASN A 308 -11.82 -2.80 -10.93
C ASN A 308 -11.04 -2.08 -12.04
N GLY A 309 -10.76 -0.78 -11.86
CA GLY A 309 -9.98 0.05 -12.78
C GLY A 309 -10.67 0.39 -14.11
N GLN A 310 -11.95 0.01 -14.30
CA GLN A 310 -12.67 0.26 -15.56
C GLN A 310 -13.12 1.73 -15.67
N SER A 311 -13.33 2.18 -16.89
CA SER A 311 -13.64 3.60 -17.19
C SER A 311 -14.97 4.10 -16.60
N ASN A 312 -15.91 3.19 -16.27
CA ASN A 312 -17.17 3.53 -15.59
C ASN A 312 -16.99 3.83 -14.10
N GLN A 313 -15.78 3.59 -13.55
CA GLN A 313 -15.39 3.93 -12.19
C GLN A 313 -14.38 5.10 -12.17
N GLN A 314 -14.04 5.66 -13.32
CA GLN A 314 -13.12 6.79 -13.42
C GLN A 314 -13.90 8.10 -13.52
N TRP A 315 -13.53 9.05 -12.67
CA TRP A 315 -14.19 10.34 -12.51
C TRP A 315 -13.17 11.48 -12.59
N ARG A 316 -13.50 12.53 -13.28
CA ARG A 316 -12.67 13.72 -13.41
C ARG A 316 -13.35 14.92 -12.76
N PHE A 317 -12.68 15.54 -11.81
CA PHE A 317 -13.08 16.83 -11.25
C PHE A 317 -12.65 17.94 -12.21
N ASN A 318 -13.59 18.74 -12.65
CA ASN A 318 -13.34 19.83 -13.57
C ASN A 318 -13.25 21.19 -12.82
N ALA A 319 -12.55 22.15 -13.41
CA ALA A 319 -12.36 23.46 -12.81
C ALA A 319 -13.67 24.25 -12.59
N ASP A 320 -14.71 23.92 -13.34
CA ASP A 320 -16.04 24.52 -13.19
C ASP A 320 -16.89 23.88 -12.07
N GLY A 321 -16.34 22.91 -11.35
CA GLY A 321 -16.99 22.19 -10.26
C GLY A 321 -17.83 21.00 -10.69
N THR A 322 -17.89 20.64 -11.97
CA THR A 322 -18.55 19.40 -12.40
C THR A 322 -17.66 18.19 -12.14
N ILE A 323 -18.26 17.01 -11.98
CA ILE A 323 -17.58 15.72 -11.87
C ILE A 323 -18.01 14.86 -13.06
N THR A 324 -17.08 14.57 -13.98
CA THR A 324 -17.37 13.82 -15.21
C THR A 324 -17.03 12.35 -15.05
N ALA A 325 -17.97 11.44 -15.32
CA ALA A 325 -17.73 10.01 -15.53
C ALA A 325 -16.96 9.83 -16.85
N VAL A 326 -15.71 9.39 -16.77
CA VAL A 326 -14.77 9.35 -17.91
C VAL A 326 -15.29 8.44 -19.02
N GLY A 327 -15.78 7.25 -18.67
CA GLY A 327 -16.29 6.26 -19.64
C GLY A 327 -17.53 6.70 -20.39
N ALA A 328 -18.34 7.59 -19.81
CA ALA A 328 -19.58 8.06 -20.41
C ALA A 328 -19.48 9.49 -20.98
N ASN A 329 -18.45 10.26 -20.58
CA ASN A 329 -18.32 11.69 -20.85
C ASN A 329 -19.58 12.49 -20.44
N LYS A 330 -20.15 12.13 -19.29
CA LYS A 330 -21.33 12.75 -18.69
C LYS A 330 -21.06 13.17 -17.25
N CYS A 331 -21.82 14.12 -16.73
CA CYS A 331 -21.62 14.69 -15.41
C CYS A 331 -22.47 13.98 -14.35
N LEU A 332 -21.91 13.85 -13.14
CA LEU A 332 -22.62 13.41 -11.94
C LEU A 332 -23.72 14.44 -11.65
N ASP A 333 -24.96 13.96 -11.57
CA ASP A 333 -26.15 14.81 -11.65
C ASP A 333 -27.14 14.45 -10.53
N VAL A 334 -27.71 15.49 -9.92
CA VAL A 334 -28.87 15.38 -9.04
C VAL A 334 -30.12 15.62 -9.87
N PRO A 335 -30.98 14.61 -10.09
CA PRO A 335 -32.17 14.72 -10.93
C PRO A 335 -33.07 15.88 -10.51
N SER A 336 -33.61 16.59 -11.49
CA SER A 336 -34.62 17.64 -11.30
C SER A 336 -34.22 18.74 -10.32
N TYR A 337 -32.92 19.01 -10.13
CA TYR A 337 -32.42 19.99 -9.16
C TYR A 337 -32.90 19.75 -7.73
N SER A 338 -33.20 18.52 -7.38
CA SER A 338 -33.77 18.17 -6.06
C SER A 338 -32.79 18.49 -4.93
N THR A 339 -33.35 18.93 -3.80
CA THR A 339 -32.60 19.12 -2.55
C THR A 339 -33.05 18.14 -1.45
N ALA A 340 -33.89 17.17 -1.78
CA ALA A 340 -34.42 16.20 -0.80
C ALA A 340 -33.38 15.11 -0.47
N ASN A 341 -33.34 14.64 0.79
CA ASN A 341 -32.58 13.47 1.18
C ASN A 341 -33.06 12.22 0.43
N GLY A 342 -32.10 11.33 0.06
CA GLY A 342 -32.39 10.06 -0.59
C GLY A 342 -32.60 10.14 -2.10
N VAL A 343 -32.43 11.30 -2.71
CA VAL A 343 -32.49 11.44 -4.19
C VAL A 343 -31.31 10.73 -4.79
N LYS A 344 -31.59 9.68 -5.57
CA LYS A 344 -30.58 8.86 -6.24
C LYS A 344 -29.86 9.67 -7.32
N LEU A 345 -28.54 9.48 -7.39
CA LEU A 345 -27.69 10.14 -8.37
C LEU A 345 -27.70 9.38 -9.70
N GLN A 346 -27.47 10.13 -10.75
CA GLN A 346 -27.37 9.65 -12.11
C GLN A 346 -26.18 10.31 -12.82
N ILE A 347 -25.84 9.85 -14.00
CA ILE A 347 -25.05 10.63 -14.97
C ILE A 347 -26.00 11.29 -15.96
N TYR A 348 -25.67 12.50 -16.40
CA TYR A 348 -26.47 13.23 -17.37
C TYR A 348 -25.56 14.09 -18.27
N THR A 349 -26.04 14.46 -19.45
CA THR A 349 -25.33 15.38 -20.33
C THR A 349 -24.91 16.63 -19.54
N CYS A 350 -23.61 16.97 -19.60
CA CYS A 350 -23.05 18.07 -18.81
C CYS A 350 -23.66 19.42 -19.22
N HIS A 351 -24.03 20.22 -18.25
CA HIS A 351 -24.56 21.58 -18.42
C HIS A 351 -24.14 22.49 -17.25
N THR A 352 -24.51 23.76 -17.31
CA THR A 352 -24.07 24.76 -16.33
C THR A 352 -24.90 24.81 -15.03
N GLY A 353 -25.87 23.93 -14.86
CA GLY A 353 -26.77 23.87 -13.71
C GLY A 353 -26.07 23.53 -12.42
N THR A 354 -26.56 24.04 -11.29
CA THR A 354 -25.99 23.83 -9.96
C THR A 354 -26.16 22.40 -9.45
N ASN A 355 -27.07 21.62 -10.01
CA ASN A 355 -27.32 20.22 -9.69
C ASN A 355 -26.21 19.26 -10.21
N GLN A 356 -25.29 19.74 -11.04
CA GLN A 356 -24.09 19.03 -11.48
C GLN A 356 -22.79 19.62 -10.91
N ARG A 357 -22.89 20.60 -10.01
CA ARG A 357 -21.73 21.22 -9.40
C ARG A 357 -21.51 20.70 -7.99
N TRP A 358 -20.28 20.40 -7.71
CA TRP A 358 -19.84 19.74 -6.49
C TRP A 358 -18.60 20.44 -5.93
N THR A 359 -18.50 20.47 -4.62
CA THR A 359 -17.31 20.95 -3.89
C THR A 359 -16.77 19.86 -3.00
N ARG A 360 -15.45 19.80 -2.87
CA ARG A 360 -14.80 18.96 -1.86
C ARG A 360 -14.78 19.74 -0.55
N VAL A 361 -15.21 19.07 0.51
CA VAL A 361 -15.22 19.63 1.87
C VAL A 361 -14.44 18.66 2.73
N GLY A 362 -13.28 19.10 3.22
CA GLY A 362 -12.40 18.35 4.11
C GLY A 362 -12.55 18.81 5.54
#